data_48178757261dd4857ce3b867e5b58f60
#
_entry.id   48178757261dd4857ce3b867e5b58f60
#
_cell.length_a   1.000
_cell.length_b   1.000
_cell.length_c   1.000
_cell.angle_alpha   90.00
_cell.angle_beta   90.00
_cell.angle_gamma   90.00
#
_symmetry.space_group_name_H-M   'P 1'
#
loop_
_entity.id
_entity.type
_entity.pdbx_description
1 polymer ?
#
loop_
_entity_poly.entity_id
_entity_poly.type
_entity_poly.pdbx_seq_one_letter_code
_entity_poly.pdbx_strand_id
1 'polypeptide(L)'
;MEMQGTPPSFIERYFKIREKGSTVRTEVLAGMTTFIAMAYILFVNPNILADAGIPKDAAIASTIWIATLASMAMGVFANYPVALAPGMGLNAFFAYYVCGVLGLHWTVALGAVFFSGVLFLILTVGGIRQAIINAVPRDLKLAISVGIGLFIAFIGLKGTGLIVENSATYVSLGHVTAPTTLLSLFGLLFTAALMARNVHGSILIGIFVTTILAMVLGMTPAPQGIGDIISTSLPHMGETFGQLDLAGAWNYGLVSIIFTFTVVELFDNMGTLIGLTTKAKMVKSDGHIENIDKALTTDAVGTMVSAVFGTSTVTSYIESAAGIAAGGRTGLTALAAGVLFLAALLFTPLIGLVPAFATAPALILVGALLMSEVGKIDFGDFTNALPAFLTIIMMPLTSSIANGFAFGFISYTIMKLFAGQYKKVSWIMYLVSIAFLINLALRS
;
A
#
# COMPACT_ATOMS: atom_id res chain seq x y z
N MET A 1 -2.43 -49.36 9.25
CA MET A 1 -1.73 -48.93 10.50
C MET A 1 -1.86 -47.43 10.54
N GLU A 2 -2.96 -46.91 11.11
CA GLU A 2 -3.18 -45.45 11.29
C GLU A 2 -2.14 -44.98 12.29
N MET A 3 -1.25 -44.11 11.85
CA MET A 3 -0.38 -43.38 12.77
C MET A 3 -1.29 -42.50 13.65
N GLN A 4 -1.49 -42.91 14.90
CA GLN A 4 -2.12 -42.10 15.94
C GLN A 4 -1.29 -40.84 16.11
N GLY A 5 -1.66 -39.79 15.36
CA GLY A 5 -1.01 -38.48 15.45
C GLY A 5 -1.28 -37.88 16.82
N THR A 6 -0.27 -37.27 17.40
CA THR A 6 -0.39 -36.44 18.61
C THR A 6 -1.61 -35.51 18.49
N PRO A 7 -2.41 -35.35 19.54
CA PRO A 7 -3.58 -34.46 19.50
C PRO A 7 -3.13 -33.06 19.07
N PRO A 8 -3.92 -32.36 18.21
CA PRO A 8 -3.54 -31.06 17.72
C PRO A 8 -3.38 -30.07 18.86
N SER A 9 -2.30 -29.27 18.84
CA SER A 9 -2.07 -28.21 19.80
C SER A 9 -3.18 -27.15 19.74
N PHE A 10 -3.28 -26.28 20.76
CA PHE A 10 -4.24 -25.17 20.76
C PHE A 10 -4.09 -24.29 19.48
N ILE A 11 -2.85 -23.99 19.10
CA ILE A 11 -2.53 -23.19 17.89
C ILE A 11 -3.00 -23.90 16.63
N GLU A 12 -2.74 -25.21 16.50
CA GLU A 12 -3.17 -25.98 15.31
C GLU A 12 -4.68 -26.02 15.17
N ARG A 13 -5.42 -26.10 16.29
CA ARG A 13 -6.89 -26.09 16.31
C ARG A 13 -7.44 -24.72 15.97
N TYR A 14 -6.90 -23.66 16.60
CA TYR A 14 -7.39 -22.29 16.39
C TYR A 14 -7.26 -21.85 14.94
N PHE A 15 -6.09 -22.05 14.34
CA PHE A 15 -5.82 -21.66 12.95
C PHE A 15 -6.23 -22.71 11.92
N LYS A 16 -6.71 -23.89 12.33
CA LYS A 16 -7.08 -25.01 11.46
C LYS A 16 -5.94 -25.47 10.55
N ILE A 17 -4.71 -25.49 11.07
CA ILE A 17 -3.48 -25.67 10.29
C ILE A 17 -3.48 -27.00 9.54
N ARG A 18 -3.81 -28.11 10.23
CA ARG A 18 -3.86 -29.46 9.63
C ARG A 18 -4.97 -29.58 8.58
N GLU A 19 -6.13 -28.97 8.84
CA GLU A 19 -7.27 -28.95 7.90
C GLU A 19 -6.90 -28.24 6.59
N LYS A 20 -6.03 -27.21 6.67
CA LYS A 20 -5.54 -26.45 5.51
C LYS A 20 -4.27 -27.05 4.89
N GLY A 21 -3.86 -28.27 5.32
CA GLY A 21 -2.72 -29.01 4.76
C GLY A 21 -1.35 -28.37 5.06
N SER A 22 -1.21 -27.64 6.17
CA SER A 22 0.02 -26.98 6.58
C SER A 22 0.56 -27.51 7.92
N THR A 23 1.68 -26.98 8.38
CA THR A 23 2.29 -27.25 9.68
C THR A 23 2.67 -25.93 10.37
N VAL A 24 2.77 -25.92 11.70
CA VAL A 24 3.21 -24.72 12.46
C VAL A 24 4.54 -24.20 11.92
N ARG A 25 5.50 -25.09 11.64
CA ARG A 25 6.81 -24.73 11.09
C ARG A 25 6.69 -24.06 9.72
N THR A 26 5.87 -24.59 8.84
CA THR A 26 5.64 -24.03 7.50
C THR A 26 5.01 -22.65 7.60
N GLU A 27 4.02 -22.47 8.47
CA GLU A 27 3.35 -21.19 8.68
C GLU A 27 4.31 -20.12 9.21
N VAL A 28 5.16 -20.46 10.19
CA VAL A 28 6.17 -19.54 10.73
C VAL A 28 7.20 -19.16 9.67
N LEU A 29 7.73 -20.12 8.91
CA LEU A 29 8.67 -19.84 7.81
C LEU A 29 8.03 -19.00 6.71
N ALA A 30 6.77 -19.26 6.40
CA ALA A 30 5.99 -18.45 5.46
C ALA A 30 5.81 -17.01 5.98
N GLY A 31 5.57 -16.83 7.28
CA GLY A 31 5.50 -15.51 7.92
C GLY A 31 6.83 -14.76 7.88
N MET A 32 7.94 -15.44 8.09
CA MET A 32 9.29 -14.88 7.92
C MET A 32 9.51 -14.42 6.47
N THR A 33 9.10 -15.25 5.49
CA THR A 33 9.22 -14.91 4.07
C THR A 33 8.39 -13.70 3.72
N THR A 34 7.15 -13.60 4.22
CA THR A 34 6.29 -12.43 4.07
C THR A 34 6.94 -11.19 4.68
N PHE A 35 7.42 -11.26 5.91
CA PHE A 35 8.10 -10.16 6.58
C PHE A 35 9.30 -9.65 5.76
N ILE A 36 10.21 -10.55 5.34
CA ILE A 36 11.38 -10.18 4.54
C ILE A 36 10.99 -9.50 3.22
N ALA A 37 9.91 -9.98 2.59
CA ALA A 37 9.43 -9.41 1.32
C ALA A 37 8.87 -8.00 1.48
N MET A 38 8.23 -7.68 2.61
CA MET A 38 7.56 -6.40 2.83
C MET A 38 8.26 -5.48 3.85
N ALA A 39 9.37 -5.91 4.49
CA ALA A 39 10.07 -5.12 5.51
C ALA A 39 10.65 -3.79 4.98
N TYR A 40 10.78 -3.62 3.66
CA TYR A 40 11.16 -2.35 3.04
C TYR A 40 10.21 -1.19 3.40
N ILE A 41 8.96 -1.49 3.78
CA ILE A 41 7.98 -0.48 4.20
C ILE A 41 8.43 0.30 5.45
N LEU A 42 9.21 -0.35 6.31
CA LEU A 42 9.78 0.25 7.53
C LEU A 42 10.71 1.43 7.21
N PHE A 43 11.26 1.46 6.01
CA PHE A 43 12.17 2.50 5.52
C PHE A 43 11.46 3.48 4.59
N VAL A 44 10.57 2.99 3.74
CA VAL A 44 9.89 3.78 2.70
C VAL A 44 8.79 4.64 3.31
N ASN A 45 7.91 4.06 4.12
CA ASN A 45 6.75 4.79 4.66
C ASN A 45 7.14 5.99 5.54
N PRO A 46 8.10 5.87 6.48
CA PRO A 46 8.52 7.01 7.29
C PRO A 46 9.09 8.17 6.48
N ASN A 47 9.81 7.89 5.38
CA ASN A 47 10.33 8.94 4.51
C ASN A 47 9.18 9.67 3.79
N ILE A 48 8.17 8.97 3.28
CA ILE A 48 6.99 9.58 2.64
C ILE A 48 6.21 10.43 3.66
N LEU A 49 6.01 9.93 4.88
CA LEU A 49 5.29 10.65 5.92
C LEU A 49 6.08 11.86 6.44
N ALA A 50 7.41 11.79 6.45
CA ALA A 50 8.26 12.94 6.77
C ALA A 50 8.10 14.09 5.75
N ASP A 51 7.91 13.77 4.46
CA ASP A 51 7.59 14.76 3.43
C ASP A 51 6.25 15.46 3.67
N ALA A 52 5.32 14.80 4.40
CA ALA A 52 4.07 15.40 4.86
C ALA A 52 4.21 16.26 6.13
N GLY A 53 5.41 16.34 6.72
CA GLY A 53 5.68 17.06 7.96
C GLY A 53 5.51 16.25 9.24
N ILE A 54 5.32 14.93 9.15
CA ILE A 54 5.29 14.03 10.33
C ILE A 54 6.72 13.79 10.79
N PRO A 55 7.04 13.91 12.09
CA PRO A 55 8.38 13.63 12.62
C PRO A 55 8.82 12.22 12.27
N LYS A 56 10.02 12.07 11.66
CA LYS A 56 10.49 10.80 11.08
C LYS A 56 10.52 9.66 12.11
N ASP A 57 11.00 9.91 13.32
CA ASP A 57 11.10 8.88 14.38
C ASP A 57 9.71 8.39 14.80
N ALA A 58 8.75 9.31 14.92
CA ALA A 58 7.36 8.96 15.20
C ALA A 58 6.72 8.19 14.02
N ALA A 59 7.04 8.56 12.78
CA ALA A 59 6.60 7.85 11.59
C ALA A 59 7.15 6.42 11.49
N ILE A 60 8.41 6.20 11.91
CA ILE A 60 9.01 4.86 12.01
C ILE A 60 8.24 4.03 13.05
N ALA A 61 8.03 4.60 14.24
CA ALA A 61 7.31 3.92 15.31
C ALA A 61 5.88 3.55 14.91
N SER A 62 5.11 4.51 14.38
CA SER A 62 3.74 4.29 13.95
C SER A 62 3.65 3.24 12.83
N THR A 63 4.58 3.24 11.88
CA THR A 63 4.67 2.23 10.82
C THR A 63 4.86 0.83 11.39
N ILE A 64 5.80 0.65 12.32
CA ILE A 64 6.07 -0.64 12.95
C ILE A 64 4.87 -1.13 13.75
N TRP A 65 4.30 -0.27 14.59
CA TRP A 65 3.16 -0.64 15.42
C TRP A 65 1.96 -1.04 14.59
N ILE A 66 1.65 -0.27 13.54
CA ILE A 66 0.49 -0.57 12.70
C ILE A 66 0.70 -1.82 11.87
N ALA A 67 1.88 -2.01 11.26
CA ALA A 67 2.19 -3.26 10.56
C ALA A 67 2.09 -4.48 11.49
N THR A 68 2.51 -4.35 12.75
CA THR A 68 2.36 -5.37 13.78
C THR A 68 0.90 -5.65 14.09
N LEU A 69 0.17 -4.64 14.56
CA LEU A 69 -1.19 -4.81 15.07
C LEU A 69 -2.16 -5.26 13.97
N ALA A 70 -2.08 -4.64 12.79
CA ALA A 70 -2.97 -4.97 11.68
C ALA A 70 -2.69 -6.38 11.13
N SER A 71 -1.41 -6.77 10.99
CA SER A 71 -1.05 -8.13 10.53
C SER A 71 -1.46 -9.20 11.56
N MET A 72 -1.23 -8.96 12.86
CA MET A 72 -1.68 -9.86 13.90
C MET A 72 -3.21 -9.97 13.94
N ALA A 73 -3.91 -8.84 13.82
CA ALA A 73 -5.37 -8.82 13.77
C ALA A 73 -5.91 -9.61 12.57
N MET A 74 -5.31 -9.44 11.38
CA MET A 74 -5.68 -10.21 10.18
C MET A 74 -5.47 -11.71 10.40
N GLY A 75 -4.37 -12.10 11.03
CA GLY A 75 -4.09 -13.49 11.38
C GLY A 75 -5.12 -14.05 12.35
N VAL A 76 -5.40 -13.33 13.44
CA VAL A 76 -6.28 -13.82 14.51
C VAL A 76 -7.75 -13.80 14.11
N PHE A 77 -8.27 -12.68 13.60
CA PHE A 77 -9.71 -12.53 13.36
C PHE A 77 -10.17 -13.14 12.03
N ALA A 78 -9.42 -12.95 10.96
CA ALA A 78 -9.77 -13.45 9.64
C ALA A 78 -9.20 -14.82 9.33
N ASN A 79 -8.15 -15.24 10.01
CA ASN A 79 -7.37 -16.44 9.74
C ASN A 79 -6.78 -16.44 8.31
N TYR A 80 -6.24 -15.30 7.87
CA TYR A 80 -5.66 -15.10 6.54
C TYR A 80 -4.14 -15.08 6.60
N PRO A 81 -3.44 -15.76 5.65
CA PRO A 81 -1.98 -15.68 5.51
C PRO A 81 -1.53 -14.39 4.83
N VAL A 82 -2.11 -13.26 5.23
CA VAL A 82 -1.92 -11.95 4.60
C VAL A 82 -1.50 -10.95 5.65
N ALA A 83 -0.34 -10.34 5.47
CA ALA A 83 0.14 -9.26 6.32
C ALA A 83 -0.37 -7.91 5.80
N LEU A 84 -0.60 -7.00 6.74
CA LEU A 84 -1.06 -5.64 6.51
C LEU A 84 0.01 -4.64 6.96
N ALA A 85 0.10 -3.53 6.25
CA ALA A 85 0.92 -2.38 6.63
C ALA A 85 0.38 -1.10 5.95
N PRO A 86 0.93 0.10 6.25
CA PRO A 86 0.52 1.32 5.58
C PRO A 86 0.65 1.23 4.05
N GLY A 87 -0.44 1.54 3.33
CA GLY A 87 -0.54 1.35 1.89
C GLY A 87 0.22 2.43 1.10
N MET A 88 1.22 2.04 0.29
CA MET A 88 2.11 3.01 -0.35
C MET A 88 1.42 3.99 -1.29
N GLY A 89 0.42 3.54 -2.06
CA GLY A 89 -0.34 4.43 -2.94
C GLY A 89 -1.09 5.52 -2.17
N LEU A 90 -1.75 5.12 -1.10
CA LEU A 90 -2.50 6.03 -0.23
C LEU A 90 -1.60 6.89 0.64
N ASN A 91 -0.41 6.39 1.04
CA ASN A 91 0.61 7.20 1.71
C ASN A 91 1.10 8.34 0.82
N ALA A 92 1.34 8.02 -0.45
CA ALA A 92 1.73 9.01 -1.45
C ALA A 92 0.62 10.04 -1.70
N PHE A 93 -0.63 9.61 -1.77
CA PHE A 93 -1.79 10.52 -1.87
C PHE A 93 -1.91 11.40 -0.62
N PHE A 94 -1.74 10.83 0.57
CA PHE A 94 -1.71 11.55 1.84
C PHE A 94 -0.63 12.64 1.84
N ALA A 95 0.62 12.26 1.57
CA ALA A 95 1.75 13.16 1.71
C ALA A 95 1.81 14.22 0.60
N TYR A 96 1.74 13.78 -0.65
CA TYR A 96 2.03 14.67 -1.77
C TYR A 96 0.80 15.43 -2.26
N TYR A 97 -0.39 14.82 -2.20
CA TYR A 97 -1.59 15.52 -2.64
C TYR A 97 -2.30 16.24 -1.49
N VAL A 98 -2.66 15.52 -0.42
CA VAL A 98 -3.45 16.11 0.68
C VAL A 98 -2.61 17.14 1.46
N CYS A 99 -1.40 16.77 1.87
CA CYS A 99 -0.53 17.69 2.58
C CYS A 99 0.23 18.64 1.65
N GLY A 100 0.76 18.13 0.51
CA GLY A 100 1.58 18.91 -0.40
C GLY A 100 0.78 19.87 -1.29
N VAL A 101 -0.14 19.34 -2.14
CA VAL A 101 -0.89 20.15 -3.13
C VAL A 101 -2.02 20.94 -2.47
N LEU A 102 -2.81 20.32 -1.59
CA LEU A 102 -3.91 21.00 -0.89
C LEU A 102 -3.45 21.83 0.31
N GLY A 103 -2.18 21.67 0.75
CA GLY A 103 -1.60 22.44 1.86
C GLY A 103 -2.21 22.13 3.22
N LEU A 104 -2.88 20.96 3.38
CA LEU A 104 -3.49 20.59 4.65
C LEU A 104 -2.45 20.08 5.65
N HIS A 105 -2.60 20.47 6.89
CA HIS A 105 -1.75 19.94 7.94
C HIS A 105 -1.99 18.41 8.08
N TRP A 106 -0.94 17.64 8.36
CA TRP A 106 -1.01 16.18 8.44
C TRP A 106 -2.02 15.68 9.49
N THR A 107 -2.29 16.42 10.56
CA THR A 107 -3.31 16.08 11.57
C THR A 107 -4.73 16.05 10.99
N VAL A 108 -5.04 17.01 10.10
CA VAL A 108 -6.31 17.07 9.37
C VAL A 108 -6.39 15.91 8.38
N ALA A 109 -5.29 15.61 7.69
CA ALA A 109 -5.22 14.47 6.77
C ALA A 109 -5.43 13.13 7.53
N LEU A 110 -4.90 12.97 8.75
CA LEU A 110 -5.17 11.81 9.61
C LEU A 110 -6.66 11.71 10.01
N GLY A 111 -7.30 12.85 10.29
CA GLY A 111 -8.75 12.90 10.52
C GLY A 111 -9.53 12.39 9.32
N ALA A 112 -9.11 12.73 8.09
CA ALA A 112 -9.70 12.23 6.86
C ALA A 112 -9.49 10.71 6.69
N VAL A 113 -8.31 10.19 7.01
CA VAL A 113 -8.01 8.74 7.04
C VAL A 113 -8.93 8.02 8.03
N PHE A 114 -9.11 8.56 9.23
CA PHE A 114 -10.01 7.98 10.22
C PHE A 114 -11.45 7.87 9.69
N PHE A 115 -11.98 8.96 9.13
CA PHE A 115 -13.33 8.95 8.55
C PHE A 115 -13.44 8.03 7.34
N SER A 116 -12.38 7.87 6.52
CA SER A 116 -12.39 6.89 5.42
C SER A 116 -12.50 5.47 5.95
N GLY A 117 -11.79 5.13 7.04
CA GLY A 117 -11.91 3.83 7.71
C GLY A 117 -13.31 3.58 8.26
N VAL A 118 -13.94 4.60 8.88
CA VAL A 118 -15.34 4.53 9.33
C VAL A 118 -16.28 4.27 8.16
N LEU A 119 -16.15 5.03 7.07
CA LEU A 119 -16.97 4.86 5.88
C LEU A 119 -16.75 3.48 5.25
N PHE A 120 -15.50 3.03 5.17
CA PHE A 120 -15.17 1.70 4.66
C PHE A 120 -15.79 0.58 5.52
N LEU A 121 -15.78 0.74 6.84
CA LEU A 121 -16.44 -0.19 7.77
C LEU A 121 -17.95 -0.24 7.53
N ILE A 122 -18.61 0.92 7.39
CA ILE A 122 -20.05 1.01 7.11
C ILE A 122 -20.38 0.31 5.79
N LEU A 123 -19.62 0.56 4.72
CA LEU A 123 -19.80 -0.08 3.42
C LEU A 123 -19.58 -1.60 3.48
N THR A 124 -18.66 -2.04 4.33
CA THR A 124 -18.36 -3.47 4.53
C THR A 124 -19.51 -4.18 5.25
N VAL A 125 -19.96 -3.66 6.40
CA VAL A 125 -21.05 -4.23 7.19
C VAL A 125 -22.37 -4.14 6.43
N GLY A 126 -22.59 -3.06 5.69
CA GLY A 126 -23.81 -2.85 4.88
C GLY A 126 -23.90 -3.70 3.61
N GLY A 127 -22.89 -4.49 3.27
CA GLY A 127 -22.85 -5.31 2.03
C GLY A 127 -22.83 -4.49 0.72
N ILE A 128 -22.76 -3.16 0.80
CA ILE A 128 -22.78 -2.25 -0.34
C ILE A 128 -21.49 -2.33 -1.13
N ARG A 129 -20.39 -2.67 -0.47
CA ARG A 129 -19.05 -2.77 -1.03
C ARG A 129 -19.00 -3.67 -2.27
N GLN A 130 -19.56 -4.88 -2.20
CA GLN A 130 -19.57 -5.82 -3.33
C GLN A 130 -20.31 -5.25 -4.54
N ALA A 131 -21.38 -4.48 -4.30
CA ALA A 131 -22.10 -3.79 -5.36
C ALA A 131 -21.23 -2.72 -6.04
N ILE A 132 -20.46 -1.94 -5.27
CA ILE A 132 -19.55 -0.91 -5.81
C ILE A 132 -18.45 -1.58 -6.64
N ILE A 133 -17.81 -2.64 -6.14
CA ILE A 133 -16.76 -3.36 -6.85
C ILE A 133 -17.29 -3.96 -8.16
N ASN A 134 -18.46 -4.59 -8.13
CA ASN A 134 -19.06 -5.19 -9.31
C ASN A 134 -19.51 -4.13 -10.32
N ALA A 135 -19.79 -2.91 -9.86
CA ALA A 135 -20.21 -1.80 -10.72
C ALA A 135 -19.10 -1.27 -11.63
N VAL A 136 -17.83 -1.36 -11.18
CA VAL A 136 -16.69 -0.84 -11.93
C VAL A 136 -16.21 -1.88 -12.94
N PRO A 137 -16.04 -1.51 -14.23
CA PRO A 137 -15.55 -2.39 -15.27
C PRO A 137 -14.14 -2.92 -14.98
N ARG A 138 -13.85 -4.12 -15.48
CA ARG A 138 -12.56 -4.80 -15.28
C ARG A 138 -11.39 -3.94 -15.75
N ASP A 139 -11.46 -3.38 -16.96
CA ASP A 139 -10.36 -2.60 -17.54
C ASP A 139 -10.07 -1.33 -16.72
N LEU A 140 -11.11 -0.71 -16.16
CA LEU A 140 -10.94 0.46 -15.31
C LEU A 140 -10.29 0.08 -13.95
N LYS A 141 -10.62 -1.08 -13.37
CA LYS A 141 -9.93 -1.60 -12.17
C LYS A 141 -8.44 -1.85 -12.42
N LEU A 142 -8.13 -2.45 -13.56
CA LEU A 142 -6.72 -2.67 -13.96
C LEU A 142 -6.00 -1.33 -14.18
N ALA A 143 -6.64 -0.39 -14.85
CA ALA A 143 -6.10 0.95 -15.09
C ALA A 143 -5.82 1.71 -13.78
N ILE A 144 -6.66 1.54 -12.76
CA ILE A 144 -6.44 2.10 -11.41
C ILE A 144 -5.14 1.56 -10.81
N SER A 145 -4.95 0.25 -10.79
CA SER A 145 -3.73 -0.38 -10.27
C SER A 145 -2.49 0.08 -11.02
N VAL A 146 -2.55 0.12 -12.36
CA VAL A 146 -1.47 0.60 -13.22
C VAL A 146 -1.16 2.07 -12.96
N GLY A 147 -2.20 2.92 -12.82
CA GLY A 147 -2.05 4.34 -12.54
C GLY A 147 -1.41 4.62 -11.18
N ILE A 148 -1.82 3.87 -10.14
CA ILE A 148 -1.17 3.93 -8.81
C ILE A 148 0.30 3.50 -8.93
N GLY A 149 0.58 2.44 -9.67
CA GLY A 149 1.95 1.98 -9.91
C GLY A 149 2.81 3.04 -10.57
N LEU A 150 2.30 3.68 -11.63
CA LEU A 150 3.00 4.75 -12.33
C LEU A 150 3.20 6.00 -11.43
N PHE A 151 2.22 6.32 -10.62
CA PHE A 151 2.32 7.41 -9.65
C PHE A 151 3.40 7.16 -8.60
N ILE A 152 3.44 5.96 -8.01
CA ILE A 152 4.47 5.57 -7.04
C ILE A 152 5.85 5.58 -7.69
N ALA A 153 5.99 5.05 -8.92
CA ALA A 153 7.24 5.08 -9.68
C ALA A 153 7.71 6.52 -9.96
N PHE A 154 6.80 7.41 -10.31
CA PHE A 154 7.10 8.84 -10.53
C PHE A 154 7.65 9.50 -9.27
N ILE A 155 7.07 9.22 -8.09
CA ILE A 155 7.61 9.69 -6.80
C ILE A 155 9.01 9.13 -6.57
N GLY A 156 9.22 7.85 -6.82
CA GLY A 156 10.54 7.23 -6.75
C GLY A 156 11.56 7.91 -7.67
N LEU A 157 11.21 8.19 -8.92
CA LEU A 157 12.05 8.89 -9.89
C LEU A 157 12.41 10.30 -9.43
N LYS A 158 11.48 11.03 -8.78
CA LYS A 158 11.78 12.32 -8.14
C LYS A 158 12.73 12.13 -6.96
N GLY A 159 12.48 11.18 -6.09
CA GLY A 159 13.29 10.88 -4.92
C GLY A 159 14.73 10.43 -5.24
N THR A 160 14.96 9.82 -6.41
CA THR A 160 16.31 9.51 -6.91
C THR A 160 17.04 10.72 -7.52
N GLY A 161 16.33 11.81 -7.78
CA GLY A 161 16.88 12.95 -8.53
C GLY A 161 16.99 12.73 -10.04
N LEU A 162 16.44 11.62 -10.57
CA LEU A 162 16.38 11.35 -12.02
C LEU A 162 15.41 12.28 -12.75
N ILE A 163 14.30 12.63 -12.08
CA ILE A 163 13.32 13.58 -12.58
C ILE A 163 13.30 14.78 -11.63
N VAL A 164 13.41 15.96 -12.21
CA VAL A 164 13.39 17.25 -11.47
C VAL A 164 12.35 18.19 -12.08
N GLU A 165 11.94 19.17 -11.30
CA GLU A 165 11.04 20.22 -11.74
C GLU A 165 11.68 21.06 -12.86
N ASN A 166 10.87 21.44 -13.84
CA ASN A 166 11.26 22.31 -14.93
C ASN A 166 10.10 23.26 -15.27
N SER A 167 10.35 24.54 -15.28
CA SER A 167 9.31 25.58 -15.49
C SER A 167 8.68 25.53 -16.88
N ALA A 168 9.40 25.03 -17.90
CA ALA A 168 8.91 24.98 -19.28
C ALA A 168 8.15 23.67 -19.60
N THR A 169 8.61 22.53 -19.05
CA THR A 169 8.10 21.20 -19.39
C THR A 169 7.49 20.49 -18.17
N TYR A 170 7.39 21.16 -17.02
CA TYR A 170 7.00 20.69 -15.69
C TYR A 170 7.97 19.67 -15.10
N VAL A 171 8.53 18.78 -15.89
CA VAL A 171 9.53 17.79 -15.49
C VAL A 171 10.62 17.68 -16.54
N SER A 172 11.87 17.45 -16.10
CA SER A 172 13.01 17.17 -16.96
C SER A 172 13.95 16.17 -16.32
N LEU A 173 14.91 15.66 -17.11
CA LEU A 173 15.98 14.83 -16.58
C LEU A 173 16.86 15.66 -15.66
N GLY A 174 17.10 15.16 -14.43
CA GLY A 174 17.99 15.74 -13.46
C GLY A 174 19.47 15.48 -13.75
N HIS A 175 20.32 15.84 -12.80
CA HIS A 175 21.77 15.62 -12.92
C HIS A 175 22.11 14.15 -12.65
N VAL A 176 22.14 13.32 -13.70
CA VAL A 176 22.41 11.88 -13.61
C VAL A 176 23.77 11.57 -12.98
N THR A 177 24.74 12.48 -13.15
CA THR A 177 26.10 12.35 -12.59
C THR A 177 26.20 12.77 -11.13
N ALA A 178 25.13 13.28 -10.51
CA ALA A 178 25.16 13.61 -9.09
C ALA A 178 25.40 12.32 -8.26
N PRO A 179 26.25 12.36 -7.22
CA PRO A 179 26.60 11.16 -6.46
C PRO A 179 25.40 10.40 -5.88
N THR A 180 24.41 11.12 -5.36
CA THR A 180 23.15 10.54 -4.84
C THR A 180 22.34 9.85 -5.93
N THR A 181 22.23 10.46 -7.12
CA THR A 181 21.50 9.92 -8.26
C THR A 181 22.19 8.68 -8.80
N LEU A 182 23.53 8.69 -8.95
CA LEU A 182 24.31 7.53 -9.39
C LEU A 182 24.16 6.36 -8.42
N LEU A 183 24.21 6.62 -7.13
CA LEU A 183 24.06 5.59 -6.10
C LEU A 183 22.63 5.02 -6.08
N SER A 184 21.62 5.88 -6.27
CA SER A 184 20.23 5.44 -6.42
C SER A 184 20.03 4.59 -7.67
N LEU A 185 20.64 4.97 -8.82
CA LEU A 185 20.60 4.16 -10.05
C LEU A 185 21.28 2.80 -9.86
N PHE A 186 22.45 2.79 -9.20
CA PHE A 186 23.09 1.53 -8.81
C PHE A 186 22.12 0.68 -7.97
N GLY A 187 21.52 1.25 -6.92
CA GLY A 187 20.55 0.56 -6.06
C GLY A 187 19.37 0.00 -6.85
N LEU A 188 18.83 0.77 -7.79
CA LEU A 188 17.75 0.35 -8.67
C LEU A 188 18.13 -0.86 -9.51
N LEU A 189 19.25 -0.77 -10.25
CA LEU A 189 19.69 -1.84 -11.16
C LEU A 189 20.12 -3.09 -10.38
N PHE A 190 20.82 -2.92 -9.26
CA PHE A 190 21.22 -4.03 -8.39
C PHE A 190 20.00 -4.77 -7.85
N THR A 191 19.02 -4.04 -7.30
CA THR A 191 17.78 -4.64 -6.80
C THR A 191 17.00 -5.33 -7.91
N ALA A 192 16.87 -4.71 -9.08
CA ALA A 192 16.22 -5.31 -10.23
C ALA A 192 16.90 -6.60 -10.68
N ALA A 193 18.25 -6.65 -10.66
CA ALA A 193 19.00 -7.87 -10.97
C ALA A 193 18.74 -9.00 -9.95
N LEU A 194 18.63 -8.68 -8.66
CA LEU A 194 18.26 -9.65 -7.63
C LEU A 194 16.82 -10.15 -7.83
N MET A 195 15.88 -9.26 -8.16
CA MET A 195 14.49 -9.63 -8.46
C MET A 195 14.41 -10.55 -9.69
N ALA A 196 15.15 -10.26 -10.76
CA ALA A 196 15.23 -11.09 -11.95
C ALA A 196 15.77 -12.51 -11.66
N ARG A 197 16.57 -12.65 -10.60
CA ARG A 197 17.06 -13.94 -10.09
C ARG A 197 16.13 -14.58 -9.04
N ASN A 198 14.95 -14.02 -8.80
CA ASN A 198 13.98 -14.48 -7.80
C ASN A 198 14.56 -14.54 -6.37
N VAL A 199 15.49 -13.66 -6.02
CA VAL A 199 16.02 -13.58 -4.65
C VAL A 199 14.95 -12.98 -3.73
N HIS A 200 14.58 -13.72 -2.68
CA HIS A 200 13.62 -13.23 -1.70
C HIS A 200 14.19 -12.03 -0.92
N GLY A 201 13.37 -11.01 -0.72
CA GLY A 201 13.80 -9.79 -0.03
C GLY A 201 14.73 -8.87 -0.84
N SER A 202 14.76 -9.01 -2.17
CA SER A 202 15.60 -8.22 -3.08
C SER A 202 15.55 -6.72 -2.79
N ILE A 203 14.36 -6.17 -2.53
CA ILE A 203 14.17 -4.74 -2.25
C ILE A 203 14.89 -4.35 -0.96
N LEU A 204 14.73 -5.13 0.10
CA LEU A 204 15.39 -4.89 1.38
C LEU A 204 16.91 -4.98 1.26
N ILE A 205 17.42 -6.00 0.57
CA ILE A 205 18.85 -6.17 0.29
C ILE A 205 19.38 -4.96 -0.49
N GLY A 206 18.65 -4.51 -1.50
CA GLY A 206 19.02 -3.34 -2.32
C GLY A 206 19.12 -2.06 -1.49
N ILE A 207 18.15 -1.82 -0.60
CA ILE A 207 18.17 -0.68 0.32
C ILE A 207 19.41 -0.75 1.22
N PHE A 208 19.69 -1.89 1.84
CA PHE A 208 20.85 -2.03 2.72
C PHE A 208 22.18 -1.87 1.98
N VAL A 209 22.35 -2.51 0.82
CA VAL A 209 23.57 -2.39 0.01
C VAL A 209 23.79 -0.94 -0.42
N THR A 210 22.75 -0.26 -0.88
CA THR A 210 22.84 1.16 -1.27
C THR A 210 23.19 2.05 -0.08
N THR A 211 22.60 1.79 1.09
CA THR A 211 22.88 2.53 2.33
C THR A 211 24.32 2.30 2.82
N ILE A 212 24.80 1.05 2.81
CA ILE A 212 26.17 0.73 3.19
C ILE A 212 27.18 1.42 2.26
N LEU A 213 26.92 1.39 0.95
CA LEU A 213 27.77 2.10 0.00
C LEU A 213 27.74 3.63 0.23
N ALA A 214 26.58 4.20 0.57
CA ALA A 214 26.46 5.62 0.94
C ALA A 214 27.32 5.96 2.18
N MET A 215 27.34 5.08 3.18
CA MET A 215 28.17 5.22 4.37
C MET A 215 29.66 5.14 4.04
N VAL A 216 30.08 4.16 3.23
CA VAL A 216 31.48 3.99 2.78
C VAL A 216 31.96 5.20 1.98
N LEU A 217 31.11 5.80 1.16
CA LEU A 217 31.40 6.99 0.37
C LEU A 217 31.29 8.30 1.17
N GLY A 218 30.97 8.22 2.47
CA GLY A 218 30.86 9.41 3.33
C GLY A 218 29.62 10.28 3.03
N MET A 219 28.63 9.75 2.30
CA MET A 219 27.41 10.47 1.95
C MET A 219 26.33 10.40 3.05
N THR A 220 26.46 9.45 3.95
CA THR A 220 25.55 9.22 5.07
C THR A 220 26.38 8.84 6.31
N PRO A 221 26.00 9.32 7.52
CA PRO A 221 26.71 8.96 8.73
C PRO A 221 26.69 7.44 8.95
N ALA A 222 27.83 6.86 9.29
CA ALA A 222 27.93 5.47 9.71
C ALA A 222 27.60 5.34 11.20
N PRO A 223 27.02 4.22 11.65
CA PRO A 223 26.78 3.97 13.07
C PRO A 223 28.10 3.98 13.84
N GLN A 224 28.15 4.71 14.95
CA GLN A 224 29.34 4.86 15.79
C GLN A 224 29.35 3.87 16.96
N GLY A 225 28.21 3.26 17.25
CA GLY A 225 28.07 2.29 18.34
C GLY A 225 26.88 1.37 18.16
N ILE A 226 26.78 0.36 19.05
CA ILE A 226 25.67 -0.59 19.04
C ILE A 226 24.32 0.13 19.26
N GLY A 227 24.30 1.22 20.03
CA GLY A 227 23.10 2.02 20.28
C GLY A 227 22.50 2.68 19.02
N ASP A 228 23.32 2.90 17.99
CA ASP A 228 22.85 3.44 16.69
C ASP A 228 22.22 2.34 15.80
N ILE A 229 22.37 1.08 16.19
CA ILE A 229 21.81 -0.08 15.48
C ILE A 229 20.63 -0.65 16.24
N ILE A 230 20.79 -0.87 17.55
CA ILE A 230 19.81 -1.51 18.42
C ILE A 230 19.51 -0.58 19.61
N SER A 231 18.24 -0.31 19.82
CA SER A 231 17.77 0.42 20.99
C SER A 231 16.69 -0.40 21.71
N THR A 232 16.78 -0.44 23.04
CA THR A 232 15.74 -1.00 23.91
C THR A 232 14.74 0.05 24.37
N SER A 233 15.00 1.34 24.11
CA SER A 233 14.05 2.41 24.35
C SER A 233 12.96 2.39 23.27
N LEU A 234 11.69 2.35 23.69
CA LEU A 234 10.58 2.48 22.76
C LEU A 234 10.61 3.88 22.12
N PRO A 235 10.49 3.97 20.80
CA PRO A 235 10.46 5.26 20.11
C PRO A 235 9.27 6.10 20.58
N HIS A 236 9.51 7.41 20.74
CA HIS A 236 8.50 8.35 21.20
C HIS A 236 7.41 8.55 20.13
N MET A 237 6.20 8.08 20.42
CA MET A 237 5.02 8.28 19.56
C MET A 237 4.15 9.47 20.03
N GLY A 238 4.52 10.15 21.12
CA GLY A 238 3.70 11.20 21.70
C GLY A 238 3.40 12.38 20.78
N GLU A 239 4.24 12.59 19.76
CA GLU A 239 4.07 13.66 18.78
C GLU A 239 3.02 13.34 17.70
N THR A 240 2.67 12.07 17.50
CA THR A 240 1.74 11.63 16.45
C THR A 240 0.53 10.88 16.99
N PHE A 241 0.68 10.18 18.11
CA PHE A 241 -0.40 9.37 18.69
C PHE A 241 -1.57 10.24 19.17
N GLY A 242 -2.75 9.99 18.64
CA GLY A 242 -3.97 10.71 18.98
C GLY A 242 -4.05 12.15 18.44
N GLN A 243 -3.12 12.58 17.58
CA GLN A 243 -3.05 13.95 17.07
C GLN A 243 -3.98 14.20 15.86
N LEU A 244 -4.85 13.27 15.53
CA LEU A 244 -5.79 13.43 14.43
C LEU A 244 -6.80 14.57 14.73
N ASP A 245 -6.94 15.51 13.80
CA ASP A 245 -7.90 16.61 13.88
C ASP A 245 -9.19 16.23 13.14
N LEU A 246 -10.14 15.65 13.89
CA LEU A 246 -11.44 15.25 13.35
C LEU A 246 -12.31 16.46 13.00
N ALA A 247 -12.21 17.56 13.75
CA ALA A 247 -13.02 18.75 13.52
C ALA A 247 -12.53 19.50 12.26
N GLY A 248 -11.22 19.70 12.14
CA GLY A 248 -10.61 20.26 10.92
C GLY A 248 -10.93 19.40 9.71
N ALA A 249 -10.79 18.10 9.89
CA ALA A 249 -11.14 17.13 8.89
C ALA A 249 -12.61 17.24 8.45
N TRP A 250 -13.58 17.45 9.32
CA TRP A 250 -15.01 17.61 9.00
C TRP A 250 -15.32 18.96 8.30
N ASN A 251 -14.69 20.03 8.73
CA ASN A 251 -14.99 21.40 8.27
C ASN A 251 -14.41 21.74 6.88
N TYR A 252 -13.38 21.07 6.43
CA TYR A 252 -12.65 21.40 5.19
C TYR A 252 -13.32 20.93 3.90
N GLY A 253 -14.57 20.48 3.93
CA GLY A 253 -15.26 19.99 2.74
C GLY A 253 -14.80 18.58 2.33
N LEU A 254 -14.63 17.74 3.26
CA LEU A 254 -14.02 16.41 3.28
C LEU A 254 -14.63 15.35 2.40
N VAL A 255 -15.83 15.53 1.89
CA VAL A 255 -16.51 14.49 1.09
C VAL A 255 -15.60 13.98 -0.02
N SER A 256 -14.79 14.87 -0.62
CA SER A 256 -13.88 14.52 -1.70
C SER A 256 -12.65 13.70 -1.24
N ILE A 257 -12.01 14.11 -0.14
CA ILE A 257 -10.78 13.46 0.33
C ILE A 257 -11.12 12.13 0.99
N ILE A 258 -12.11 12.11 1.88
CA ILE A 258 -12.59 10.87 2.53
C ILE A 258 -13.08 9.88 1.49
N PHE A 259 -13.91 10.35 0.54
CA PHE A 259 -14.42 9.51 -0.54
C PHE A 259 -13.26 8.92 -1.37
N THR A 260 -12.24 9.73 -1.68
CA THR A 260 -11.08 9.25 -2.43
C THR A 260 -10.31 8.19 -1.65
N PHE A 261 -9.97 8.44 -0.36
CA PHE A 261 -9.32 7.42 0.47
C PHE A 261 -10.12 6.13 0.48
N THR A 262 -11.44 6.22 0.75
CA THR A 262 -12.31 5.05 0.82
C THR A 262 -12.39 4.28 -0.49
N VAL A 263 -12.54 4.97 -1.62
CA VAL A 263 -12.66 4.32 -2.94
C VAL A 263 -11.34 3.69 -3.35
N VAL A 264 -10.21 4.38 -3.15
CA VAL A 264 -8.88 3.84 -3.47
C VAL A 264 -8.60 2.62 -2.60
N GLU A 265 -8.80 2.72 -1.30
CA GLU A 265 -8.61 1.62 -0.34
C GLU A 265 -9.47 0.41 -0.70
N LEU A 266 -10.73 0.65 -1.10
CA LEU A 266 -11.65 -0.41 -1.51
C LEU A 266 -11.15 -1.19 -2.73
N PHE A 267 -10.66 -0.49 -3.76
CA PHE A 267 -10.18 -1.16 -4.98
C PHE A 267 -8.80 -1.79 -4.80
N ASP A 268 -7.88 -1.13 -4.13
CA ASP A 268 -6.53 -1.62 -3.86
C ASP A 268 -6.58 -2.91 -3.02
N ASN A 269 -7.31 -2.85 -1.93
CA ASN A 269 -7.40 -3.96 -0.99
C ASN A 269 -8.15 -5.17 -1.55
N MET A 270 -9.29 -4.94 -2.25
CA MET A 270 -10.04 -6.04 -2.85
C MET A 270 -9.27 -6.73 -3.96
N GLY A 271 -8.59 -5.97 -4.82
CA GLY A 271 -7.75 -6.56 -5.87
C GLY A 271 -6.67 -7.46 -5.29
N THR A 272 -5.97 -6.96 -4.28
CA THR A 272 -4.91 -7.69 -3.58
C THR A 272 -5.45 -8.92 -2.84
N LEU A 273 -6.53 -8.79 -2.06
CA LEU A 273 -7.10 -9.91 -1.32
C LEU A 273 -7.63 -11.02 -2.23
N ILE A 274 -8.32 -10.69 -3.33
CA ILE A 274 -8.78 -11.69 -4.30
C ILE A 274 -7.59 -12.44 -4.91
N GLY A 275 -6.53 -11.73 -5.30
CA GLY A 275 -5.32 -12.34 -5.84
C GLY A 275 -4.64 -13.28 -4.83
N LEU A 276 -4.47 -12.82 -3.59
CA LEU A 276 -3.83 -13.59 -2.52
C LEU A 276 -4.66 -14.80 -2.08
N THR A 277 -5.96 -14.64 -1.92
CA THR A 277 -6.86 -15.75 -1.52
C THR A 277 -6.97 -16.81 -2.62
N THR A 278 -6.95 -16.41 -3.88
CA THR A 278 -6.87 -17.34 -5.02
C THR A 278 -5.57 -18.14 -4.96
N LYS A 279 -4.43 -17.47 -4.75
CA LYS A 279 -3.11 -18.11 -4.63
C LYS A 279 -3.03 -19.01 -3.38
N ALA A 280 -3.68 -18.64 -2.28
CA ALA A 280 -3.77 -19.41 -1.05
C ALA A 280 -4.78 -20.59 -1.12
N LYS A 281 -5.49 -20.75 -2.25
CA LYS A 281 -6.55 -21.74 -2.46
C LYS A 281 -7.72 -21.60 -1.46
N MET A 282 -8.06 -20.37 -1.10
CA MET A 282 -9.17 -20.04 -0.19
C MET A 282 -10.49 -19.75 -0.93
N VAL A 283 -10.47 -19.73 -2.26
CA VAL A 283 -11.66 -19.54 -3.09
C VAL A 283 -12.33 -20.88 -3.31
N LYS A 284 -13.59 -21.02 -2.93
CA LYS A 284 -14.40 -22.21 -3.14
C LYS A 284 -14.84 -22.33 -4.60
N SER A 285 -15.34 -23.50 -4.98
CA SER A 285 -15.82 -23.79 -6.34
C SER A 285 -16.99 -22.90 -6.79
N ASP A 286 -17.76 -22.37 -5.85
CA ASP A 286 -18.85 -21.42 -6.06
C ASP A 286 -18.40 -19.95 -6.16
N GLY A 287 -17.09 -19.71 -6.08
CA GLY A 287 -16.50 -18.36 -6.07
C GLY A 287 -16.54 -17.66 -4.72
N HIS A 288 -17.10 -18.28 -3.68
CA HIS A 288 -17.13 -17.73 -2.33
C HIS A 288 -15.73 -17.76 -1.70
N ILE A 289 -15.32 -16.64 -1.08
CA ILE A 289 -14.05 -16.52 -0.36
C ILE A 289 -14.33 -16.60 1.13
N GLU A 290 -13.77 -17.62 1.79
CA GLU A 290 -13.98 -17.84 3.22
C GLU A 290 -13.47 -16.66 4.05
N ASN A 291 -14.29 -16.19 5.01
CA ASN A 291 -13.96 -15.09 5.94
C ASN A 291 -13.59 -13.74 5.29
N ILE A 292 -13.96 -13.47 4.04
CA ILE A 292 -13.61 -12.20 3.36
C ILE A 292 -14.14 -10.98 4.13
N ASP A 293 -15.33 -11.06 4.71
CA ASP A 293 -15.93 -9.96 5.48
C ASP A 293 -15.13 -9.65 6.74
N LYS A 294 -14.57 -10.69 7.40
CA LYS A 294 -13.69 -10.50 8.56
C LYS A 294 -12.37 -9.85 8.16
N ALA A 295 -11.79 -10.26 7.02
CA ALA A 295 -10.56 -9.68 6.51
C ALA A 295 -10.73 -8.19 6.23
N LEU A 296 -11.83 -7.80 5.61
CA LEU A 296 -12.11 -6.42 5.23
C LEU A 296 -12.57 -5.57 6.40
N THR A 297 -13.25 -6.16 7.39
CA THR A 297 -13.53 -5.49 8.66
C THR A 297 -12.22 -5.21 9.42
N THR A 298 -11.30 -6.17 9.44
CA THR A 298 -9.98 -6.01 10.07
C THR A 298 -9.19 -4.89 9.39
N ASP A 299 -9.25 -4.80 8.09
CA ASP A 299 -8.59 -3.75 7.33
C ASP A 299 -9.18 -2.36 7.61
N ALA A 300 -10.51 -2.22 7.58
CA ALA A 300 -11.21 -0.98 7.90
C ALA A 300 -10.88 -0.49 9.33
N VAL A 301 -10.91 -1.39 10.31
CA VAL A 301 -10.52 -1.08 11.70
C VAL A 301 -9.03 -0.75 11.76
N GLY A 302 -8.19 -1.46 11.01
CA GLY A 302 -6.76 -1.18 10.86
C GLY A 302 -6.51 0.25 10.39
N THR A 303 -7.25 0.72 9.39
CA THR A 303 -7.18 2.10 8.89
C THR A 303 -7.62 3.14 9.94
N MET A 304 -8.68 2.86 10.72
CA MET A 304 -9.06 3.76 11.82
C MET A 304 -7.96 3.83 12.90
N VAL A 305 -7.40 2.69 13.27
CA VAL A 305 -6.33 2.60 14.27
C VAL A 305 -5.06 3.26 13.74
N SER A 306 -4.73 3.12 12.45
CA SER A 306 -3.55 3.73 11.85
C SER A 306 -3.57 5.26 11.94
N ALA A 307 -4.73 5.88 11.72
CA ALA A 307 -4.90 7.32 11.88
C ALA A 307 -4.62 7.77 13.33
N VAL A 308 -5.07 6.98 14.33
CA VAL A 308 -4.79 7.26 15.75
C VAL A 308 -3.29 7.13 16.05
N PHE A 309 -2.59 6.19 15.42
CA PHE A 309 -1.15 6.01 15.59
C PHE A 309 -0.30 7.03 14.80
N GLY A 310 -0.93 7.85 13.95
CA GLY A 310 -0.23 8.89 13.19
C GLY A 310 0.39 8.39 11.88
N THR A 311 -0.23 7.40 11.24
CA THR A 311 0.14 6.97 9.88
C THR A 311 -1.10 6.90 8.99
N SER A 312 -0.90 6.80 7.67
CA SER A 312 -2.01 6.76 6.72
C SER A 312 -2.72 5.40 6.72
N THR A 313 -3.62 5.17 5.75
CA THR A 313 -4.44 3.96 5.64
C THR A 313 -3.62 2.68 5.63
N VAL A 314 -4.20 1.60 6.15
CA VAL A 314 -3.64 0.24 6.08
C VAL A 314 -4.18 -0.46 4.83
N THR A 315 -3.38 -1.32 4.22
CA THR A 315 -3.82 -2.21 3.13
C THR A 315 -3.21 -3.60 3.25
N SER A 316 -3.83 -4.57 2.57
CA SER A 316 -3.28 -5.91 2.40
C SER A 316 -2.11 -5.90 1.43
N TYR A 317 -0.97 -6.47 1.81
CA TYR A 317 0.26 -6.43 1.01
C TYR A 317 0.37 -7.60 0.06
N ILE A 318 0.55 -7.29 -1.24
CA ILE A 318 0.71 -8.29 -2.31
C ILE A 318 1.96 -9.17 -2.09
N GLU A 319 2.96 -8.67 -1.39
CA GLU A 319 4.17 -9.40 -0.99
C GLU A 319 3.86 -10.62 -0.11
N SER A 320 2.70 -10.67 0.53
CA SER A 320 2.20 -11.87 1.22
C SER A 320 2.11 -13.08 0.28
N ALA A 321 2.05 -12.85 -1.03
CA ALA A 321 2.16 -13.89 -2.05
C ALA A 321 3.45 -14.72 -1.94
N ALA A 322 4.54 -14.16 -1.43
CA ALA A 322 5.80 -14.87 -1.21
C ALA A 322 5.65 -15.89 -0.07
N GLY A 323 5.07 -15.50 1.06
CA GLY A 323 4.78 -16.41 2.18
C GLY A 323 3.76 -17.48 1.80
N ILE A 324 2.72 -17.12 1.03
CA ILE A 324 1.75 -18.08 0.51
C ILE A 324 2.44 -19.09 -0.42
N ALA A 325 3.39 -18.65 -1.27
CA ALA A 325 4.19 -19.52 -2.12
C ALA A 325 5.12 -20.43 -1.31
N ALA A 326 5.63 -19.97 -0.16
CA ALA A 326 6.41 -20.76 0.79
C ALA A 326 5.57 -21.77 1.61
N GLY A 327 4.26 -21.82 1.40
CA GLY A 327 3.36 -22.79 2.02
C GLY A 327 2.43 -22.23 3.09
N GLY A 328 2.40 -20.92 3.34
CA GLY A 328 1.46 -20.26 4.24
C GLY A 328 0.01 -20.42 3.78
N ARG A 329 -0.86 -20.83 4.69
CA ARG A 329 -2.28 -21.12 4.39
C ARG A 329 -3.23 -20.55 5.44
N THR A 330 -2.70 -20.14 6.58
CA THR A 330 -3.51 -19.75 7.75
C THR A 330 -3.05 -18.40 8.32
N GLY A 331 -3.83 -17.87 9.23
CA GLY A 331 -3.51 -16.64 9.95
C GLY A 331 -2.25 -16.71 10.81
N LEU A 332 -1.72 -17.89 11.07
CA LEU A 332 -0.45 -18.02 11.79
C LEU A 332 0.71 -17.42 10.98
N THR A 333 0.65 -17.48 9.64
CA THR A 333 1.61 -16.78 8.75
C THR A 333 1.62 -15.27 9.00
N ALA A 334 0.44 -14.65 9.04
CA ALA A 334 0.33 -13.20 9.29
C ALA A 334 0.73 -12.84 10.72
N LEU A 335 0.36 -13.68 11.69
CA LEU A 335 0.76 -13.50 13.08
C LEU A 335 2.30 -13.54 13.23
N ALA A 336 2.96 -14.51 12.58
CA ALA A 336 4.42 -14.62 12.59
C ALA A 336 5.09 -13.39 11.95
N ALA A 337 4.56 -12.88 10.83
CA ALA A 337 5.04 -11.65 10.23
C ALA A 337 4.85 -10.46 11.17
N GLY A 338 3.70 -10.33 11.85
CA GLY A 338 3.42 -9.29 12.83
C GLY A 338 4.40 -9.32 14.02
N VAL A 339 4.75 -10.51 14.53
CA VAL A 339 5.79 -10.66 15.59
C VAL A 339 7.14 -10.14 15.11
N LEU A 340 7.51 -10.41 13.86
CA LEU A 340 8.78 -9.91 13.31
C LEU A 340 8.77 -8.40 13.09
N PHE A 341 7.61 -7.82 12.71
CA PHE A 341 7.44 -6.36 12.71
C PHE A 341 7.61 -5.78 14.10
N LEU A 342 7.04 -6.40 15.13
CA LEU A 342 7.24 -5.96 16.52
C LEU A 342 8.72 -5.99 16.92
N ALA A 343 9.45 -7.05 16.54
CA ALA A 343 10.88 -7.15 16.79
C ALA A 343 11.68 -6.04 16.08
N ALA A 344 11.18 -5.48 14.99
CA ALA A 344 11.82 -4.36 14.28
C ALA A 344 11.86 -3.06 15.13
N LEU A 345 11.07 -2.94 16.21
CA LEU A 345 11.19 -1.83 17.17
C LEU A 345 12.60 -1.73 17.77
N LEU A 346 13.28 -2.87 17.94
CA LEU A 346 14.65 -2.88 18.43
C LEU A 346 15.64 -2.23 17.46
N PHE A 347 15.31 -2.20 16.17
CA PHE A 347 16.15 -1.69 15.09
C PHE A 347 15.76 -0.28 14.62
N THR A 348 14.94 0.42 15.39
CA THR A 348 14.47 1.79 15.05
C THR A 348 15.62 2.75 14.72
N PRO A 349 16.77 2.78 15.45
CA PRO A 349 17.87 3.66 15.10
C PRO A 349 18.45 3.33 13.71
N LEU A 350 18.64 2.04 13.42
CA LEU A 350 19.14 1.58 12.12
C LEU A 350 18.19 2.01 10.98
N ILE A 351 16.88 1.91 11.21
CA ILE A 351 15.88 2.34 10.22
C ILE A 351 16.01 3.86 9.95
N GLY A 352 16.25 4.66 10.99
CA GLY A 352 16.45 6.11 10.89
C GLY A 352 17.68 6.52 10.07
N LEU A 353 18.74 5.68 10.05
CA LEU A 353 19.98 5.92 9.30
C LEU A 353 19.82 5.75 7.78
N VAL A 354 18.78 5.07 7.31
CA VAL A 354 18.58 4.82 5.88
C VAL A 354 18.17 6.11 5.17
N PRO A 355 18.95 6.58 4.17
CA PRO A 355 18.64 7.82 3.47
C PRO A 355 17.52 7.62 2.45
N ALA A 356 16.77 8.69 2.17
CA ALA A 356 15.63 8.66 1.24
C ALA A 356 16.05 8.21 -0.19
N PHE A 357 17.21 8.61 -0.68
CA PHE A 357 17.70 8.22 -1.99
C PHE A 357 18.02 6.71 -2.11
N ALA A 358 18.24 6.00 -0.98
CA ALA A 358 18.43 4.55 -0.98
C ALA A 358 17.09 3.79 -0.98
N THR A 359 16.01 4.43 -0.51
CA THR A 359 14.66 3.85 -0.51
C THR A 359 13.87 4.16 -1.78
N ALA A 360 14.17 5.26 -2.46
CA ALA A 360 13.47 5.68 -3.67
C ALA A 360 13.46 4.63 -4.81
N PRO A 361 14.53 3.85 -5.06
CA PRO A 361 14.51 2.73 -5.98
C PRO A 361 13.42 1.70 -5.71
N ALA A 362 13.07 1.46 -4.45
CA ALA A 362 12.00 0.53 -4.09
C ALA A 362 10.64 0.99 -4.64
N LEU A 363 10.36 2.29 -4.59
CA LEU A 363 9.12 2.86 -5.14
C LEU A 363 9.03 2.65 -6.65
N ILE A 364 10.15 2.81 -7.36
CA ILE A 364 10.21 2.58 -8.82
C ILE A 364 9.91 1.10 -9.12
N LEU A 365 10.53 0.18 -8.38
CA LEU A 365 10.35 -1.26 -8.59
C LEU A 365 8.95 -1.73 -8.25
N VAL A 366 8.37 -1.26 -7.15
CA VAL A 366 6.99 -1.57 -6.78
C VAL A 366 6.02 -1.01 -7.82
N GLY A 367 6.25 0.23 -8.28
CA GLY A 367 5.49 0.80 -9.39
C GLY A 367 5.57 -0.05 -10.66
N ALA A 368 6.76 -0.54 -11.01
CA ALA A 368 6.96 -1.42 -12.16
C ALA A 368 6.21 -2.77 -12.01
N LEU A 369 6.14 -3.33 -10.80
CA LEU A 369 5.35 -4.55 -10.54
C LEU A 369 3.85 -4.32 -10.78
N LEU A 370 3.31 -3.19 -10.32
CA LEU A 370 1.91 -2.83 -10.55
C LEU A 370 1.61 -2.54 -12.03
N MET A 371 2.59 -1.99 -12.76
CA MET A 371 2.49 -1.78 -14.22
C MET A 371 2.32 -3.09 -15.02
N SER A 372 2.68 -4.24 -14.49
CA SER A 372 2.52 -5.53 -15.17
C SER A 372 1.08 -5.86 -15.56
N GLU A 373 0.10 -5.25 -14.89
CA GLU A 373 -1.33 -5.43 -15.18
C GLU A 373 -1.79 -4.71 -16.47
N VAL A 374 -0.99 -3.79 -17.03
CA VAL A 374 -1.35 -3.01 -18.22
C VAL A 374 -1.65 -3.88 -19.45
N GLY A 375 -0.93 -5.01 -19.60
CA GLY A 375 -1.14 -5.94 -20.70
C GLY A 375 -2.47 -6.71 -20.67
N LYS A 376 -3.23 -6.59 -19.58
CA LYS A 376 -4.55 -7.23 -19.42
C LYS A 376 -5.72 -6.29 -19.76
N ILE A 377 -5.43 -5.00 -20.03
CA ILE A 377 -6.41 -3.99 -20.42
C ILE A 377 -6.72 -4.14 -21.90
N ASP A 378 -7.99 -4.14 -22.26
CA ASP A 378 -8.41 -4.15 -23.65
C ASP A 378 -8.31 -2.73 -24.28
N PHE A 379 -7.17 -2.45 -24.91
CA PHE A 379 -6.96 -1.22 -25.67
C PHE A 379 -7.56 -1.29 -27.10
N GLY A 380 -8.09 -2.43 -27.52
CA GLY A 380 -8.76 -2.57 -28.83
C GLY A 380 -10.12 -1.90 -28.89
N ASP A 381 -10.87 -1.90 -27.77
CA ASP A 381 -12.11 -1.12 -27.65
C ASP A 381 -11.81 0.31 -27.14
N PHE A 382 -11.89 1.31 -28.04
CA PHE A 382 -11.57 2.69 -27.69
C PHE A 382 -12.45 3.25 -26.56
N THR A 383 -13.67 2.72 -26.37
CA THR A 383 -14.54 3.10 -25.26
C THR A 383 -14.05 2.64 -23.89
N ASN A 384 -13.13 1.68 -23.83
CA ASN A 384 -12.41 1.25 -22.65
C ASN A 384 -11.00 1.87 -22.63
N ALA A 385 -10.33 1.94 -23.80
CA ALA A 385 -8.94 2.38 -23.92
C ALA A 385 -8.73 3.83 -23.45
N LEU A 386 -9.58 4.77 -23.89
CA LEU A 386 -9.46 6.18 -23.49
C LEU A 386 -9.67 6.38 -21.98
N PRO A 387 -10.71 5.82 -21.34
CA PRO A 387 -10.87 5.90 -19.88
C PRO A 387 -9.68 5.27 -19.12
N ALA A 388 -9.20 4.12 -19.55
CA ALA A 388 -8.04 3.48 -18.95
C ALA A 388 -6.78 4.35 -19.07
N PHE A 389 -6.51 4.90 -20.26
CA PHE A 389 -5.40 5.81 -20.48
C PHE A 389 -5.47 7.04 -19.58
N LEU A 390 -6.65 7.71 -19.53
CA LEU A 390 -6.84 8.89 -18.68
C LEU A 390 -6.67 8.56 -17.19
N THR A 391 -7.18 7.41 -16.74
CA THR A 391 -6.95 6.95 -15.36
C THR A 391 -5.48 6.84 -15.05
N ILE A 392 -4.72 6.18 -15.93
CA ILE A 392 -3.30 5.89 -15.73
C ILE A 392 -2.46 7.17 -15.72
N ILE A 393 -2.67 8.05 -16.71
CA ILE A 393 -1.77 9.19 -16.91
C ILE A 393 -2.08 10.38 -15.98
N MET A 394 -3.35 10.56 -15.59
CA MET A 394 -3.72 11.69 -14.73
C MET A 394 -3.21 11.54 -13.30
N MET A 395 -2.98 10.32 -12.81
CA MET A 395 -2.47 10.11 -11.45
C MET A 395 -1.09 10.72 -11.24
N PRO A 396 -0.05 10.36 -12.00
CA PRO A 396 1.28 10.95 -11.84
C PRO A 396 1.35 12.43 -12.26
N LEU A 397 0.67 12.81 -13.36
CA LEU A 397 0.76 14.19 -13.87
C LEU A 397 0.09 15.22 -12.96
N THR A 398 -0.94 14.83 -12.20
CA THR A 398 -1.61 15.72 -11.24
C THR A 398 -1.22 15.44 -9.79
N SER A 399 -0.27 14.53 -9.57
CA SER A 399 0.11 14.03 -8.24
C SER A 399 -1.08 13.60 -7.39
N SER A 400 -2.15 13.10 -8.05
CA SER A 400 -3.43 12.80 -7.41
C SER A 400 -4.08 11.54 -7.96
N ILE A 401 -4.20 10.54 -7.13
CA ILE A 401 -4.98 9.33 -7.42
C ILE A 401 -6.45 9.69 -7.67
N ALA A 402 -7.00 10.65 -6.91
CA ALA A 402 -8.37 11.12 -7.05
C ALA A 402 -8.68 11.63 -8.46
N ASN A 403 -7.76 12.41 -9.04
CA ASN A 403 -7.94 12.93 -10.38
C ASN A 403 -7.91 11.81 -11.43
N GLY A 404 -7.04 10.81 -11.28
CA GLY A 404 -7.07 9.63 -12.14
C GLY A 404 -8.40 8.90 -12.10
N PHE A 405 -8.96 8.68 -10.91
CA PHE A 405 -10.30 8.12 -10.76
C PHE A 405 -11.36 8.99 -11.44
N ALA A 406 -11.37 10.30 -11.15
CA ALA A 406 -12.35 11.22 -11.70
C ALA A 406 -12.36 11.18 -13.24
N PHE A 407 -11.19 11.36 -13.86
CA PHE A 407 -11.08 11.33 -15.32
C PHE A 407 -11.44 9.97 -15.91
N GLY A 408 -11.06 8.87 -15.26
CA GLY A 408 -11.39 7.52 -15.68
C GLY A 408 -12.89 7.22 -15.64
N PHE A 409 -13.53 7.49 -14.51
CA PHE A 409 -14.96 7.19 -14.32
C PHE A 409 -15.86 8.08 -15.19
N ILE A 410 -15.56 9.39 -15.24
CA ILE A 410 -16.30 10.33 -16.06
C ILE A 410 -16.18 9.98 -17.54
N SER A 411 -14.95 9.79 -18.04
CA SER A 411 -14.71 9.46 -19.44
C SER A 411 -15.32 8.12 -19.83
N TYR A 412 -15.25 7.09 -18.98
CA TYR A 412 -15.91 5.81 -19.22
C TYR A 412 -17.41 5.98 -19.40
N THR A 413 -18.06 6.68 -18.48
CA THR A 413 -19.50 6.92 -18.53
C THR A 413 -19.90 7.67 -19.79
N ILE A 414 -19.18 8.74 -20.13
CA ILE A 414 -19.43 9.55 -21.32
C ILE A 414 -19.21 8.73 -22.61
N MET A 415 -18.08 8.02 -22.71
CA MET A 415 -17.76 7.23 -23.91
C MET A 415 -18.79 6.13 -24.17
N LYS A 416 -19.22 5.41 -23.11
CA LYS A 416 -20.27 4.39 -23.25
C LYS A 416 -21.63 4.97 -23.65
N LEU A 417 -21.97 6.17 -23.17
CA LEU A 417 -23.18 6.88 -23.57
C LEU A 417 -23.14 7.23 -25.06
N PHE A 418 -22.07 7.90 -25.51
CA PHE A 418 -21.93 8.30 -26.92
C PHE A 418 -21.83 7.12 -27.88
N ALA A 419 -21.26 6.00 -27.44
CA ALA A 419 -21.24 4.76 -28.22
C ALA A 419 -22.56 3.98 -28.22
N GLY A 420 -23.62 4.49 -27.61
CA GLY A 420 -24.93 3.79 -27.51
C GLY A 420 -24.91 2.58 -26.56
N GLN A 421 -23.84 2.42 -25.78
CA GLN A 421 -23.64 1.28 -24.88
C GLN A 421 -24.07 1.58 -23.43
N TYR A 422 -25.05 2.47 -23.23
CA TYR A 422 -25.50 2.93 -21.92
C TYR A 422 -25.93 1.80 -20.97
N LYS A 423 -26.38 0.66 -21.50
CA LYS A 423 -26.75 -0.54 -20.70
C LYS A 423 -25.55 -1.22 -20.04
N LYS A 424 -24.32 -0.97 -20.51
CA LYS A 424 -23.09 -1.49 -19.91
C LYS A 424 -22.62 -0.66 -18.70
N VAL A 425 -23.18 0.53 -18.50
CA VAL A 425 -22.86 1.40 -17.37
C VAL A 425 -23.82 1.12 -16.23
N SER A 426 -23.31 0.70 -15.08
CA SER A 426 -24.14 0.51 -13.90
C SER A 426 -24.66 1.84 -13.34
N TRP A 427 -25.78 1.83 -12.64
CA TRP A 427 -26.32 3.03 -12.01
C TRP A 427 -25.36 3.65 -10.98
N ILE A 428 -24.56 2.80 -10.30
CA ILE A 428 -23.52 3.23 -9.36
C ILE A 428 -22.44 4.03 -10.10
N MET A 429 -22.03 3.60 -11.31
CA MET A 429 -21.06 4.34 -12.12
C MET A 429 -21.56 5.72 -12.51
N TYR A 430 -22.84 5.89 -12.79
CA TYR A 430 -23.44 7.20 -13.04
C TYR A 430 -23.35 8.09 -11.79
N LEU A 431 -23.73 7.57 -10.62
CA LEU A 431 -23.65 8.32 -9.37
C LEU A 431 -22.21 8.75 -9.03
N VAL A 432 -21.25 7.82 -9.15
CA VAL A 432 -19.85 8.09 -8.87
C VAL A 432 -19.28 9.11 -9.87
N SER A 433 -19.62 9.01 -11.16
CA SER A 433 -19.18 9.97 -12.18
C SER A 433 -19.74 11.37 -11.93
N ILE A 434 -21.01 11.47 -11.52
CA ILE A 434 -21.65 12.76 -11.15
C ILE A 434 -20.96 13.33 -9.90
N ALA A 435 -20.69 12.51 -8.89
CA ALA A 435 -20.01 12.95 -7.68
C ALA A 435 -18.60 13.50 -7.99
N PHE A 436 -17.85 12.85 -8.88
CA PHE A 436 -16.56 13.35 -9.32
C PHE A 436 -16.67 14.63 -10.17
N LEU A 437 -17.68 14.74 -11.03
CA LEU A 437 -17.94 15.98 -11.78
C LEU A 437 -18.23 17.17 -10.87
N ILE A 438 -19.10 16.98 -9.87
CA ILE A 438 -19.40 18.00 -8.86
C ILE A 438 -18.13 18.37 -8.10
N ASN A 439 -17.35 17.36 -7.71
CA ASN A 439 -16.08 17.58 -7.01
C ASN A 439 -15.08 18.41 -7.82
N LEU A 440 -14.90 18.11 -9.10
CA LEU A 440 -14.03 18.89 -9.98
C LEU A 440 -14.55 20.33 -10.17
N ALA A 441 -15.88 20.50 -10.31
CA ALA A 441 -16.48 21.82 -10.47
C ALA A 441 -16.41 22.69 -9.21
N LEU A 442 -16.39 22.08 -8.02
CA LEU A 442 -16.25 22.82 -6.75
C LEU A 442 -14.79 23.20 -6.43
N ARG A 443 -13.82 22.61 -7.13
CA ARG A 443 -12.38 22.92 -6.97
C ARG A 443 -11.83 23.93 -7.96
N SER A 444 -12.55 24.15 -9.07
CA SER A 444 -12.25 25.19 -10.06
C SER A 444 -12.80 26.54 -9.62
#